data_dd5ba0c5b03aadc1afa2b7e28ca0cd9c
#
_entry.id   dd5ba0c5b03aadc1afa2b7e28ca0cd9c
#
_cell.length_a   1.000
_cell.length_b   1.000
_cell.length_c   1.000
_cell.angle_alpha   90.00
_cell.angle_beta   90.00
_cell.angle_gamma   90.00
#
_symmetry.space_group_name_H-M   'P 1'
#
loop_
_entity.id
_entity.type
_entity.pdbx_description
1 polymer ?
#
loop_
_entity_poly.entity_id
_entity_poly.type
_entity_poly.pdbx_seq_one_letter_code
_entity_poly.pdbx_strand_id
1 'polypeptide(L)'
;LIPEQQRLLTLLSEDCDNAPNSCRLALTHCDDLFHPGELVNFSGSGIVVGNDKWIETAGCLLWRIPRWTSDAASLAAVGWQHWDEVIRQQLRSDDTLFLYQGDNPFFQEITRQLHNRRQTLLTALRTGENISTAVSHLIGLGIGLTPSSDDYLVGLSTILFIPGHPLRKYREDFLAALQCAGNNTTLLSKITLEEAFHQRYRESIGRLLNHIITEQQPVSTQYITDIKNIGSSSGCDMLYGMADACALSHRSGGNYVDQDSC
;
A
#
# COMPACT_ATOMS: atom_id res chain seq x y z
N LEU A 1 18.51 -1.20 9.50
CA LEU A 1 18.64 0.14 8.91
C LEU A 1 19.97 0.25 8.19
N ILE A 2 19.96 0.78 6.97
CA ILE A 2 21.17 1.15 6.20
C ILE A 2 21.29 2.69 6.28
N PRO A 3 22.02 3.22 7.27
CA PRO A 3 21.95 4.64 7.62
C PRO A 3 22.38 5.57 6.49
N GLU A 4 23.43 5.19 5.74
CA GLU A 4 24.00 6.01 4.67
C GLU A 4 23.02 6.21 3.50
N GLN A 5 22.09 5.26 3.33
CA GLN A 5 21.08 5.30 2.26
C GLN A 5 19.69 5.66 2.77
N GLN A 6 19.52 5.80 4.09
CA GLN A 6 18.21 5.94 4.73
C GLN A 6 17.21 4.85 4.28
N ARG A 7 17.70 3.62 4.12
CA ARG A 7 16.93 2.46 3.66
C ARG A 7 16.81 1.43 4.76
N LEU A 8 15.75 0.64 4.68
CA LEU A 8 15.53 -0.53 5.52
C LEU A 8 15.71 -1.79 4.69
N LEU A 9 16.33 -2.81 5.27
CA LEU A 9 16.22 -4.18 4.81
C LEU A 9 15.40 -4.94 5.84
N THR A 10 14.30 -5.54 5.39
CA THR A 10 13.45 -6.38 6.24
C THR A 10 13.83 -7.84 6.05
N LEU A 11 14.12 -8.52 7.15
CA LEU A 11 14.28 -9.97 7.15
C LEU A 11 12.92 -10.62 7.42
N LEU A 12 12.52 -11.54 6.57
CA LEU A 12 11.23 -12.21 6.62
C LEU A 12 11.43 -13.71 6.82
N SER A 13 10.53 -14.36 7.57
CA SER A 13 10.45 -15.82 7.60
C SER A 13 9.90 -16.39 6.29
N GLU A 14 10.04 -17.68 6.09
CA GLU A 14 9.56 -18.37 4.88
C GLU A 14 8.04 -18.31 4.70
N ASP A 15 7.28 -18.16 5.80
CA ASP A 15 5.83 -18.05 5.78
C ASP A 15 5.33 -16.67 5.31
N CYS A 16 6.20 -15.66 5.29
CA CYS A 16 5.85 -14.34 4.79
C CYS A 16 5.90 -14.29 3.26
N ASP A 17 5.01 -13.51 2.65
CA ASP A 17 5.09 -13.20 1.23
C ASP A 17 6.27 -12.25 0.89
N ASN A 18 6.72 -12.26 -0.35
CA ASN A 18 7.78 -11.35 -0.78
C ASN A 18 7.33 -9.89 -0.71
N ALA A 19 8.27 -9.01 -0.38
CA ALA A 19 8.03 -7.57 -0.27
C ALA A 19 9.22 -6.77 -0.81
N PRO A 20 9.02 -5.50 -1.20
CA PRO A 20 10.13 -4.60 -1.49
C PRO A 20 11.08 -4.47 -0.31
N ASN A 21 12.37 -4.26 -0.60
CA ASN A 21 13.40 -4.07 0.44
C ASN A 21 13.44 -5.20 1.49
N SER A 22 13.20 -6.43 1.09
CA SER A 22 13.20 -7.58 1.98
C SER A 22 14.12 -8.71 1.51
N CYS A 23 14.54 -9.51 2.47
CA CYS A 23 15.21 -10.79 2.27
C CYS A 23 14.41 -11.85 3.03
N ARG A 24 13.84 -12.80 2.31
CA ARG A 24 13.11 -13.93 2.90
C ARG A 24 14.11 -15.06 3.19
N LEU A 25 14.17 -15.42 4.45
CA LEU A 25 15.06 -16.45 4.96
C LEU A 25 14.36 -17.82 4.92
N ALA A 26 15.10 -18.87 4.72
CA ALA A 26 14.62 -20.27 4.82
C ALA A 26 14.49 -20.69 6.31
N LEU A 27 13.73 -19.90 7.07
CA LEU A 27 13.47 -20.09 8.50
C LEU A 27 11.99 -19.88 8.75
N THR A 28 11.37 -20.76 9.53
CA THR A 28 9.97 -20.64 9.94
C THR A 28 9.74 -19.50 10.92
N HIS A 29 10.73 -19.21 11.78
CA HIS A 29 10.67 -18.13 12.76
C HIS A 29 11.99 -17.36 12.79
N CYS A 30 11.92 -16.05 12.93
CA CYS A 30 13.07 -15.17 13.08
C CYS A 30 13.14 -14.55 14.48
N ASP A 31 12.18 -14.87 15.36
CA ASP A 31 12.11 -14.38 16.73
C ASP A 31 13.35 -14.85 17.50
N ASP A 32 13.89 -14.01 18.35
CA ASP A 32 15.07 -14.27 19.17
C ASP A 32 16.41 -14.50 18.42
N LEU A 33 16.39 -14.46 17.08
CA LEU A 33 17.64 -14.60 16.31
C LEU A 33 18.42 -13.28 16.18
N PHE A 34 17.73 -12.16 16.14
CA PHE A 34 18.32 -10.85 15.90
C PHE A 34 17.98 -9.90 17.04
N HIS A 35 19.00 -9.17 17.53
CA HIS A 35 18.81 -8.27 18.66
C HIS A 35 19.05 -6.81 18.26
N PRO A 36 18.32 -5.84 18.83
CA PRO A 36 18.55 -4.44 18.58
C PRO A 36 19.99 -4.04 18.94
N GLY A 37 20.64 -3.26 18.06
CA GLY A 37 21.99 -2.79 18.23
C GLY A 37 23.08 -3.69 17.65
N GLU A 38 22.74 -4.87 17.14
CA GLU A 38 23.71 -5.70 16.40
C GLU A 38 24.17 -5.00 15.12
N LEU A 39 25.47 -5.00 14.87
CA LEU A 39 26.03 -4.46 13.63
C LEU A 39 25.70 -5.39 12.45
N VAL A 40 25.39 -4.77 11.32
CA VAL A 40 25.10 -5.50 10.08
C VAL A 40 26.14 -5.11 9.05
N ASN A 41 26.86 -6.12 8.52
CA ASN A 41 27.85 -5.94 7.48
C ASN A 41 27.43 -6.68 6.22
N PHE A 42 27.51 -6.01 5.09
CA PHE A 42 27.24 -6.59 3.77
C PHE A 42 28.54 -6.98 3.10
N SER A 43 28.56 -8.16 2.50
CA SER A 43 29.67 -8.66 1.66
C SER A 43 29.13 -9.15 0.32
N GLY A 44 30.01 -9.47 -0.61
CA GLY A 44 29.60 -10.01 -1.93
C GLY A 44 28.93 -11.38 -1.86
N SER A 45 29.05 -12.11 -0.75
CA SER A 45 28.51 -13.46 -0.58
C SER A 45 27.43 -13.57 0.49
N GLY A 46 27.19 -12.52 1.28
CA GLY A 46 26.19 -12.59 2.34
C GLY A 46 26.13 -11.39 3.25
N ILE A 47 25.33 -11.52 4.29
CA ILE A 47 25.10 -10.52 5.32
C ILE A 47 25.51 -11.09 6.66
N VAL A 48 26.38 -10.39 7.39
CA VAL A 48 26.77 -10.75 8.76
C VAL A 48 25.96 -9.88 9.71
N VAL A 49 25.29 -10.51 10.70
CA VAL A 49 24.59 -9.81 11.76
C VAL A 49 25.21 -10.17 13.10
N GLY A 50 25.65 -9.17 13.84
CA GLY A 50 26.42 -9.40 15.05
C GLY A 50 27.80 -10.00 14.75
N ASN A 51 28.21 -10.95 15.58
CA ASN A 51 29.53 -11.61 15.47
C ASN A 51 29.45 -13.03 14.93
N ASP A 52 28.27 -13.63 14.89
CA ASP A 52 28.07 -15.08 14.73
C ASP A 52 26.98 -15.48 13.73
N LYS A 53 26.20 -14.54 13.23
CA LYS A 53 25.09 -14.83 12.34
C LYS A 53 25.45 -14.50 10.89
N TRP A 54 25.37 -15.50 10.04
CA TRP A 54 25.66 -15.38 8.61
C TRP A 54 24.42 -15.73 7.79
N ILE A 55 24.01 -14.80 6.95
CA ILE A 55 22.93 -15.00 5.97
C ILE A 55 23.61 -15.13 4.61
N GLU A 56 23.63 -16.33 4.06
CA GLU A 56 24.17 -16.58 2.74
C GLU A 56 23.23 -16.03 1.67
N THR A 57 23.80 -15.24 0.76
CA THR A 57 23.06 -14.68 -0.38
C THR A 57 23.48 -15.27 -1.71
N ALA A 58 24.51 -16.16 -1.71
CA ALA A 58 24.91 -16.89 -2.89
C ALA A 58 23.79 -17.85 -3.31
N GLY A 59 23.30 -17.70 -4.53
CA GLY A 59 22.21 -18.53 -5.06
C GLY A 59 20.80 -18.13 -4.61
N CYS A 60 20.61 -17.01 -3.90
CA CYS A 60 19.28 -16.54 -3.57
C CYS A 60 18.50 -16.12 -4.85
N LEU A 61 17.22 -16.43 -4.86
CA LEU A 61 16.33 -16.06 -5.94
C LEU A 61 15.95 -14.58 -5.82
N LEU A 62 16.19 -13.81 -6.87
CA LEU A 62 15.73 -12.43 -6.94
C LEU A 62 14.25 -12.41 -7.29
N TRP A 63 13.41 -12.11 -6.30
CA TRP A 63 12.00 -11.85 -6.56
C TRP A 63 11.84 -10.52 -7.29
N ARG A 64 11.09 -10.56 -8.40
CA ARG A 64 10.77 -9.37 -9.21
C ARG A 64 9.30 -9.08 -9.10
N ILE A 65 8.98 -7.84 -8.75
CA ILE A 65 7.61 -7.35 -8.74
C ILE A 65 7.07 -7.40 -10.17
N PRO A 66 5.91 -8.03 -10.40
CA PRO A 66 5.27 -8.02 -11.69
C PRO A 66 5.06 -6.57 -12.17
N ARG A 67 5.45 -6.29 -13.42
CA ARG A 67 5.13 -5.01 -14.03
C ARG A 67 3.80 -5.13 -14.74
N TRP A 68 2.88 -4.29 -14.36
CA TRP A 68 1.57 -4.23 -15.00
C TRP A 68 1.70 -3.48 -16.31
N THR A 69 1.24 -4.10 -17.38
CA THR A 69 1.09 -3.48 -18.70
C THR A 69 -0.39 -3.52 -19.04
N SER A 70 -1.14 -2.54 -18.59
CA SER A 70 -2.54 -2.37 -18.99
C SER A 70 -2.67 -1.10 -19.82
N ASP A 71 -3.53 -1.14 -20.79
CA ASP A 71 -3.96 0.06 -21.52
C ASP A 71 -5.25 0.63 -20.90
N ALA A 72 -5.60 1.83 -21.31
CA ALA A 72 -6.79 2.50 -20.79
C ALA A 72 -8.09 1.73 -21.14
N ALA A 73 -8.14 1.04 -22.27
CA ALA A 73 -9.31 0.26 -22.67
C ALA A 73 -9.53 -0.97 -21.79
N SER A 74 -8.45 -1.70 -21.51
CA SER A 74 -8.49 -2.84 -20.58
C SER A 74 -8.94 -2.42 -19.19
N LEU A 75 -8.45 -1.29 -18.68
CA LEU A 75 -8.86 -0.75 -17.37
C LEU A 75 -10.31 -0.25 -17.36
N ALA A 76 -10.81 0.28 -18.49
CA ALA A 76 -12.20 0.69 -18.59
C ALA A 76 -13.18 -0.49 -18.55
N ALA A 77 -12.73 -1.69 -18.91
CA ALA A 77 -13.53 -2.91 -18.87
C ALA A 77 -13.61 -3.55 -17.46
N VAL A 78 -12.74 -3.13 -16.51
CA VAL A 78 -12.73 -3.67 -15.15
C VAL A 78 -14.01 -3.29 -14.41
N GLY A 79 -14.62 -4.23 -13.73
CA GLY A 79 -15.81 -4.05 -12.89
C GLY A 79 -15.52 -3.30 -11.58
N TRP A 80 -15.02 -2.08 -11.64
CA TRP A 80 -14.56 -1.30 -10.49
C TRP A 80 -15.61 -1.16 -9.38
N GLN A 81 -16.89 -0.96 -9.74
CA GLN A 81 -17.96 -0.86 -8.74
C GLN A 81 -18.12 -2.19 -7.99
N HIS A 82 -18.08 -3.30 -8.69
CA HIS A 82 -18.16 -4.63 -8.08
C HIS A 82 -17.02 -4.86 -7.10
N TRP A 83 -15.78 -4.48 -7.46
CA TRP A 83 -14.62 -4.62 -6.58
C TRP A 83 -14.68 -3.71 -5.36
N ASP A 84 -15.17 -2.48 -5.49
CA ASP A 84 -15.46 -1.61 -4.33
C ASP A 84 -16.41 -2.29 -3.34
N GLU A 85 -17.52 -2.83 -3.84
CA GLU A 85 -18.52 -3.53 -3.03
C GLU A 85 -17.95 -4.79 -2.37
N VAL A 86 -17.25 -5.64 -3.12
CA VAL A 86 -16.65 -6.89 -2.61
C VAL A 86 -15.63 -6.61 -1.52
N ILE A 87 -14.73 -5.63 -1.71
CA ILE A 87 -13.72 -5.30 -0.71
C ILE A 87 -14.38 -4.76 0.55
N ARG A 88 -15.35 -3.82 0.44
CA ARG A 88 -16.02 -3.24 1.61
C ARG A 88 -16.81 -4.27 2.41
N GLN A 89 -17.42 -5.26 1.77
CA GLN A 89 -18.14 -6.34 2.45
C GLN A 89 -17.22 -7.21 3.33
N GLN A 90 -15.91 -7.23 3.07
CA GLN A 90 -14.95 -7.97 3.88
C GLN A 90 -14.40 -7.16 5.08
N LEU A 91 -14.69 -5.87 5.17
CA LEU A 91 -14.23 -4.99 6.24
C LEU A 91 -15.30 -4.81 7.32
N ARG A 92 -14.88 -4.91 8.59
CA ARG A 92 -15.73 -4.73 9.78
C ARG A 92 -15.33 -3.45 10.52
N SER A 93 -16.20 -2.99 11.42
CA SER A 93 -15.96 -1.78 12.23
C SER A 93 -14.68 -1.81 13.07
N ASP A 94 -14.23 -3.00 13.47
CA ASP A 94 -13.05 -3.15 14.32
C ASP A 94 -11.76 -3.43 13.53
N ASP A 95 -11.87 -3.60 12.22
CA ASP A 95 -10.73 -3.96 11.36
C ASP A 95 -9.81 -2.74 11.06
N THR A 96 -10.34 -1.52 11.12
CA THR A 96 -9.63 -0.29 10.77
C THR A 96 -10.18 0.92 11.52
N LEU A 97 -9.32 1.90 11.82
CA LEU A 97 -9.75 3.18 12.41
C LEU A 97 -10.67 3.99 11.48
N PHE A 98 -10.68 3.76 10.18
CA PHE A 98 -11.65 4.36 9.26
C PHE A 98 -13.09 3.92 9.51
N LEU A 99 -13.29 2.76 10.13
CA LEU A 99 -14.62 2.19 10.41
C LEU A 99 -14.92 2.10 11.91
N TYR A 100 -14.05 2.63 12.76
CA TYR A 100 -14.18 2.54 14.21
C TYR A 100 -15.49 3.16 14.71
N GLN A 101 -16.23 2.41 15.55
CA GLN A 101 -17.51 2.80 16.16
C GLN A 101 -17.51 2.65 17.69
N GLY A 102 -16.35 2.38 18.30
CA GLY A 102 -16.25 2.23 19.75
C GLY A 102 -16.31 3.57 20.50
N ASP A 103 -16.33 3.49 21.84
CA ASP A 103 -16.56 4.62 22.74
C ASP A 103 -15.29 5.36 23.20
N ASN A 104 -14.09 4.93 22.73
CA ASN A 104 -12.85 5.60 23.13
C ASN A 104 -12.71 6.96 22.45
N PRO A 105 -12.72 8.09 23.22
CA PRO A 105 -12.69 9.44 22.64
C PRO A 105 -11.46 9.72 21.79
N PHE A 106 -10.31 9.12 22.13
CA PHE A 106 -9.08 9.28 21.38
C PHE A 106 -9.19 8.65 19.97
N PHE A 107 -9.72 7.43 19.90
CA PHE A 107 -9.93 6.77 18.60
C PHE A 107 -11.05 7.43 17.79
N GLN A 108 -12.10 7.91 18.44
CA GLN A 108 -13.17 8.68 17.78
C GLN A 108 -12.61 9.94 17.10
N GLU A 109 -11.72 10.67 17.79
CA GLU A 109 -11.10 11.88 17.22
C GLU A 109 -10.20 11.54 16.03
N ILE A 110 -9.38 10.48 16.13
CA ILE A 110 -8.55 10.04 14.99
C ILE A 110 -9.44 9.65 13.80
N THR A 111 -10.49 8.86 14.04
CA THR A 111 -11.46 8.46 13.01
C THR A 111 -12.08 9.67 12.33
N ARG A 112 -12.51 10.68 13.10
CA ARG A 112 -13.05 11.92 12.57
C ARG A 112 -12.04 12.67 11.68
N GLN A 113 -10.79 12.74 12.11
CA GLN A 113 -9.69 13.34 11.34
C GLN A 113 -9.42 12.56 10.05
N LEU A 114 -9.35 11.23 10.14
CA LEU A 114 -9.17 10.35 8.98
C LEU A 114 -10.27 10.58 7.94
N HIS A 115 -11.54 10.60 8.37
CA HIS A 115 -12.66 10.85 7.45
C HIS A 115 -12.60 12.22 6.79
N ASN A 116 -12.34 13.28 7.56
CA ASN A 116 -12.28 14.64 7.03
C ASN A 116 -11.17 14.79 5.98
N ARG A 117 -9.95 14.31 6.30
CA ARG A 117 -8.81 14.41 5.39
C ARG A 117 -8.95 13.49 4.17
N ARG A 118 -9.53 12.30 4.36
CA ARG A 118 -9.90 11.41 3.24
C ARG A 118 -10.88 12.10 2.29
N GLN A 119 -11.94 12.73 2.78
CA GLN A 119 -12.89 13.45 1.93
C GLN A 119 -12.23 14.61 1.16
N THR A 120 -11.32 15.34 1.81
CA THR A 120 -10.53 16.37 1.16
C THR A 120 -9.70 15.78 0.01
N LEU A 121 -8.99 14.65 0.23
CA LEU A 121 -8.23 13.97 -0.81
C LEU A 121 -9.12 13.48 -1.96
N LEU A 122 -10.24 12.82 -1.66
CA LEU A 122 -11.15 12.35 -2.70
C LEU A 122 -11.73 13.50 -3.54
N THR A 123 -11.99 14.65 -2.93
CA THR A 123 -12.41 15.87 -3.64
C THR A 123 -11.27 16.40 -4.52
N ALA A 124 -10.06 16.52 -3.98
CA ALA A 124 -8.88 16.95 -4.72
C ALA A 124 -8.61 16.09 -5.96
N LEU A 125 -8.72 14.75 -5.81
CA LEU A 125 -8.55 13.81 -6.93
C LEU A 125 -9.63 13.95 -8.02
N ARG A 126 -10.86 14.36 -7.66
CA ARG A 126 -11.95 14.60 -8.62
C ARG A 126 -11.81 15.93 -9.34
N THR A 127 -11.40 16.99 -8.63
CA THR A 127 -11.27 18.34 -9.19
C THR A 127 -9.92 18.55 -9.88
N GLY A 128 -8.89 17.78 -9.51
CA GLY A 128 -7.53 17.96 -9.97
C GLY A 128 -6.77 19.07 -9.25
N GLU A 129 -7.30 19.57 -8.12
CA GLU A 129 -6.73 20.72 -7.41
C GLU A 129 -6.23 20.33 -6.01
N ASN A 130 -5.11 20.93 -5.56
CA ASN A 130 -4.56 20.80 -4.21
C ASN A 130 -4.24 19.37 -3.78
N ILE A 131 -3.91 18.47 -4.70
CA ILE A 131 -3.69 17.05 -4.44
C ILE A 131 -2.51 16.86 -3.48
N SER A 132 -1.36 17.48 -3.77
CA SER A 132 -0.17 17.36 -2.91
C SER A 132 -0.43 17.82 -1.48
N THR A 133 -1.19 18.90 -1.29
CA THR A 133 -1.59 19.38 0.03
C THR A 133 -2.51 18.38 0.75
N ALA A 134 -3.51 17.85 0.03
CA ALA A 134 -4.44 16.88 0.60
C ALA A 134 -3.75 15.58 1.03
N VAL A 135 -2.81 15.08 0.23
CA VAL A 135 -1.97 13.91 0.56
C VAL A 135 -1.07 14.21 1.76
N SER A 136 -0.38 15.38 1.77
CA SER A 136 0.51 15.78 2.87
C SER A 136 -0.22 15.81 4.22
N HIS A 137 -1.47 16.20 4.24
CA HIS A 137 -2.29 16.23 5.46
C HIS A 137 -2.65 14.83 5.97
N LEU A 138 -2.69 13.83 5.10
CA LEU A 138 -2.93 12.44 5.50
C LEU A 138 -1.66 11.80 6.07
N ILE A 139 -0.50 12.04 5.49
CA ILE A 139 0.75 11.37 5.88
C ILE A 139 0.99 11.47 7.39
N GLY A 140 1.12 10.30 8.03
CA GLY A 140 1.40 10.15 9.46
C GLY A 140 0.16 10.21 10.37
N LEU A 141 -1.06 10.29 9.82
CA LEU A 141 -2.27 10.29 10.64
C LEU A 141 -2.71 8.86 10.97
N GLY A 142 -2.75 8.55 12.24
CA GLY A 142 -3.12 7.22 12.75
C GLY A 142 -2.25 6.79 13.90
N ILE A 143 -2.13 5.49 14.11
CA ILE A 143 -1.42 4.90 15.24
C ILE A 143 -0.50 3.79 14.74
N GLY A 144 0.60 3.57 15.46
CA GLY A 144 1.52 2.47 15.21
C GLY A 144 2.70 2.83 14.30
N LEU A 145 3.43 1.80 13.88
CA LEU A 145 4.60 1.94 13.01
C LEU A 145 4.24 2.31 11.57
N THR A 146 3.06 1.91 11.15
CA THR A 146 2.43 2.29 9.87
C THR A 146 1.07 2.91 10.19
N PRO A 147 0.99 4.26 10.31
CA PRO A 147 -0.26 4.95 10.60
C PRO A 147 -1.36 4.60 9.59
N SER A 148 -2.62 4.50 10.04
CA SER A 148 -3.75 4.05 9.20
C SER A 148 -3.90 4.82 7.88
N SER A 149 -3.63 6.15 7.89
CA SER A 149 -3.68 6.94 6.66
C SER A 149 -2.58 6.60 5.66
N ASP A 150 -1.41 6.18 6.14
CA ASP A 150 -0.30 5.81 5.26
C ASP A 150 -0.61 4.47 4.57
N ASP A 151 -1.09 3.48 5.33
CA ASP A 151 -1.53 2.22 4.76
C ASP A 151 -2.71 2.41 3.79
N TYR A 152 -3.64 3.32 4.11
CA TYR A 152 -4.71 3.75 3.20
C TYR A 152 -4.14 4.32 1.88
N LEU A 153 -3.13 5.20 1.94
CA LEU A 153 -2.48 5.78 0.76
C LEU A 153 -1.74 4.71 -0.07
N VAL A 154 -1.14 3.70 0.58
CA VAL A 154 -0.58 2.54 -0.11
C VAL A 154 -1.66 1.83 -0.92
N GLY A 155 -2.79 1.48 -0.29
CA GLY A 155 -3.90 0.82 -0.97
C GLY A 155 -4.49 1.65 -2.10
N LEU A 156 -4.73 2.94 -1.88
CA LEU A 156 -5.25 3.87 -2.88
C LEU A 156 -4.34 3.94 -4.11
N SER A 157 -3.03 4.10 -3.90
CA SER A 157 -2.04 4.22 -4.97
C SER A 157 -1.89 2.95 -5.81
N THR A 158 -2.16 1.78 -5.22
CA THR A 158 -2.08 0.48 -5.90
C THR A 158 -2.92 0.45 -7.18
N ILE A 159 -4.10 1.04 -7.15
CA ILE A 159 -5.03 1.09 -8.30
C ILE A 159 -4.83 2.37 -9.10
N LEU A 160 -4.76 3.54 -8.45
CA LEU A 160 -4.70 4.81 -9.16
C LEU A 160 -3.45 4.96 -10.04
N PHE A 161 -2.34 4.30 -9.69
CA PHE A 161 -1.09 4.46 -10.43
C PHE A 161 -0.79 3.33 -11.41
N ILE A 162 -1.75 2.43 -11.67
CA ILE A 162 -1.64 1.43 -12.74
C ILE A 162 -1.35 2.15 -14.08
N PRO A 163 -0.43 1.65 -14.92
CA PRO A 163 -0.25 2.16 -16.27
C PRO A 163 -1.57 2.22 -17.04
N GLY A 164 -1.87 3.36 -17.66
CA GLY A 164 -3.14 3.58 -18.37
C GLY A 164 -4.29 4.13 -17.50
N HIS A 165 -4.15 4.15 -16.17
CA HIS A 165 -5.20 4.72 -15.32
C HIS A 165 -5.24 6.26 -15.41
N PRO A 166 -6.42 6.90 -15.56
CA PRO A 166 -6.55 8.36 -15.74
C PRO A 166 -5.94 9.19 -14.60
N LEU A 167 -6.04 8.70 -13.35
CA LEU A 167 -5.54 9.40 -12.16
C LEU A 167 -4.04 9.18 -11.91
N ARG A 168 -3.37 8.34 -12.71
CA ARG A 168 -1.93 8.14 -12.61
C ARG A 168 -1.12 9.42 -12.82
N LYS A 169 -1.66 10.38 -13.55
CA LYS A 169 -1.06 11.70 -13.76
C LYS A 169 -0.73 12.44 -12.45
N TYR A 170 -1.42 12.11 -11.34
CA TYR A 170 -1.21 12.73 -10.04
C TYR A 170 -0.14 12.04 -9.18
N ARG A 171 0.56 11.03 -9.71
CA ARG A 171 1.62 10.33 -8.98
C ARG A 171 2.71 11.28 -8.48
N GLU A 172 3.10 12.26 -9.28
CA GLU A 172 4.13 13.23 -8.90
C GLU A 172 3.67 14.15 -7.76
N ASP A 173 2.37 14.46 -7.67
CA ASP A 173 1.80 15.19 -6.52
C ASP A 173 1.91 14.38 -5.21
N PHE A 174 1.71 13.06 -5.27
CA PHE A 174 1.90 12.16 -4.11
C PHE A 174 3.38 12.07 -3.70
N LEU A 175 4.29 11.98 -4.65
CA LEU A 175 5.73 12.00 -4.38
C LEU A 175 6.18 13.33 -3.78
N ALA A 176 5.71 14.45 -4.30
CA ALA A 176 5.97 15.78 -3.75
C ALA A 176 5.43 15.92 -2.33
N ALA A 177 4.21 15.42 -2.06
CA ALA A 177 3.64 15.38 -0.73
C ALA A 177 4.50 14.57 0.25
N LEU A 178 5.00 13.41 -0.18
CA LEU A 178 5.86 12.56 0.64
C LEU A 178 7.21 13.23 0.95
N GLN A 179 7.78 13.98 -0.02
CA GLN A 179 8.99 14.76 0.20
C GLN A 179 8.77 15.85 1.26
N CYS A 180 7.63 16.54 1.23
CA CYS A 180 7.31 17.61 2.17
C CYS A 180 6.91 17.08 3.56
N ALA A 181 6.08 16.05 3.63
CA ALA A 181 5.45 15.58 4.86
C ALA A 181 6.02 14.24 5.39
N GLY A 182 6.98 13.64 4.71
CA GLY A 182 7.51 12.33 5.09
C GLY A 182 8.23 12.27 6.44
N ASN A 183 8.50 13.42 7.07
CA ASN A 183 9.01 13.50 8.45
C ASN A 183 7.88 13.44 9.50
N ASN A 184 6.61 13.48 9.09
CA ASN A 184 5.44 13.35 9.97
C ASN A 184 5.08 11.89 10.23
N THR A 185 5.73 10.97 9.54
CA THR A 185 5.52 9.52 9.69
C THR A 185 6.81 8.80 10.06
N THR A 186 6.71 7.50 10.31
CA THR A 186 7.87 6.66 10.62
C THR A 186 8.73 6.43 9.37
N LEU A 187 10.00 6.09 9.56
CA LEU A 187 10.88 5.73 8.46
C LEU A 187 10.37 4.50 7.68
N LEU A 188 9.81 3.51 8.40
CA LEU A 188 9.20 2.32 7.78
C LEU A 188 8.05 2.72 6.85
N SER A 189 7.14 3.53 7.35
CA SER A 189 5.97 3.98 6.60
C SER A 189 6.36 4.86 5.41
N LYS A 190 7.31 5.78 5.60
CA LYS A 190 7.84 6.63 4.52
C LYS A 190 8.40 5.80 3.36
N ILE A 191 9.21 4.77 3.67
CA ILE A 191 9.77 3.87 2.64
C ILE A 191 8.67 3.07 1.97
N THR A 192 7.69 2.57 2.73
CA THR A 192 6.55 1.82 2.18
C THR A 192 5.72 2.68 1.23
N LEU A 193 5.44 3.93 1.58
CA LEU A 193 4.76 4.88 0.71
C LEU A 193 5.56 5.17 -0.58
N GLU A 194 6.87 5.41 -0.44
CA GLU A 194 7.75 5.65 -1.58
C GLU A 194 7.73 4.46 -2.55
N GLU A 195 7.83 3.23 -2.03
CA GLU A 195 7.75 2.02 -2.83
C GLU A 195 6.38 1.89 -3.52
N ALA A 196 5.29 2.10 -2.78
CA ALA A 196 3.93 2.02 -3.32
C ALA A 196 3.67 3.05 -4.43
N PHE A 197 4.13 4.30 -4.28
CA PHE A 197 4.00 5.34 -5.30
C PHE A 197 4.82 5.04 -6.56
N HIS A 198 5.82 4.16 -6.46
CA HIS A 198 6.54 3.58 -7.59
C HIS A 198 5.98 2.22 -8.05
N GLN A 199 4.79 1.83 -7.59
CA GLN A 199 4.13 0.56 -7.90
C GLN A 199 4.94 -0.67 -7.48
N ARG A 200 5.62 -0.58 -6.37
CA ARG A 200 6.35 -1.67 -5.75
C ARG A 200 5.71 -1.99 -4.40
N TYR A 201 5.00 -3.09 -4.34
CA TYR A 201 4.31 -3.57 -3.15
C TYR A 201 4.59 -5.04 -2.90
N ARG A 202 4.18 -5.53 -1.76
CA ARG A 202 4.30 -6.95 -1.42
C ARG A 202 3.44 -7.82 -2.34
N GLU A 203 3.83 -9.08 -2.41
CA GLU A 203 3.30 -10.05 -3.37
C GLU A 203 1.78 -10.25 -3.25
N SER A 204 1.23 -10.29 -2.03
CA SER A 204 -0.21 -10.44 -1.80
C SER A 204 -1.04 -9.32 -2.44
N ILE A 205 -0.57 -8.07 -2.35
CA ILE A 205 -1.21 -6.92 -3.02
C ILE A 205 -1.15 -7.10 -4.53
N GLY A 206 0.01 -7.51 -5.06
CA GLY A 206 0.18 -7.77 -6.49
C GLY A 206 -0.76 -8.87 -7.01
N ARG A 207 -0.98 -9.94 -6.22
CA ARG A 207 -1.91 -11.03 -6.57
C ARG A 207 -3.36 -10.53 -6.63
N LEU A 208 -3.82 -9.76 -5.63
CA LEU A 208 -5.16 -9.18 -5.66
C LEU A 208 -5.32 -8.24 -6.86
N LEU A 209 -4.35 -7.35 -7.10
CA LEU A 209 -4.38 -6.43 -8.22
C LEU A 209 -4.48 -7.17 -9.58
N ASN A 210 -3.69 -8.24 -9.75
CA ASN A 210 -3.78 -9.07 -10.94
C ASN A 210 -5.18 -9.68 -11.10
N HIS A 211 -5.75 -10.18 -10.02
CA HIS A 211 -7.08 -10.77 -10.03
C HIS A 211 -8.16 -9.74 -10.42
N ILE A 212 -8.07 -8.51 -9.88
CA ILE A 212 -8.95 -7.40 -10.24
C ILE A 212 -8.86 -7.07 -11.72
N ILE A 213 -7.65 -6.92 -12.27
CA ILE A 213 -7.44 -6.48 -13.66
C ILE A 213 -7.83 -7.56 -14.68
N THR A 214 -7.55 -8.83 -14.35
CA THR A 214 -7.82 -9.95 -15.27
C THR A 214 -9.23 -10.50 -15.17
N GLU A 215 -10.04 -9.99 -14.21
CA GLU A 215 -11.43 -10.45 -13.96
C GLU A 215 -11.60 -11.97 -13.95
N GLN A 216 -10.64 -12.68 -13.36
CA GLN A 216 -10.72 -14.14 -13.26
C GLN A 216 -11.92 -14.55 -12.39
N GLN A 217 -12.89 -15.21 -12.99
CA GLN A 217 -14.02 -15.80 -12.27
C GLN A 217 -13.69 -17.26 -11.86
N PRO A 218 -14.10 -17.73 -10.67
CA PRO A 218 -14.87 -17.02 -9.64
C PRO A 218 -14.00 -16.03 -8.84
N VAL A 219 -14.65 -14.98 -8.30
CA VAL A 219 -14.00 -14.02 -7.41
C VAL A 219 -13.51 -14.75 -6.16
N SER A 220 -12.19 -14.86 -6.02
CA SER A 220 -11.60 -15.47 -4.84
C SER A 220 -11.40 -14.41 -3.75
N THR A 221 -12.17 -14.52 -2.67
CA THR A 221 -11.99 -13.68 -1.48
C THR A 221 -10.70 -14.00 -0.72
N GLN A 222 -10.01 -15.10 -1.06
CA GLN A 222 -8.75 -15.49 -0.44
C GLN A 222 -7.69 -14.38 -0.57
N TYR A 223 -7.56 -13.75 -1.74
CA TYR A 223 -6.61 -12.65 -1.95
C TYR A 223 -6.88 -11.44 -1.04
N ILE A 224 -8.17 -11.16 -0.76
CA ILE A 224 -8.56 -10.12 0.19
C ILE A 224 -8.19 -10.55 1.61
N THR A 225 -8.45 -11.81 1.97
CA THR A 225 -8.09 -12.38 3.27
C THR A 225 -6.59 -12.34 3.51
N ASP A 226 -5.77 -12.65 2.50
CA ASP A 226 -4.31 -12.59 2.59
C ASP A 226 -3.84 -11.16 2.93
N ILE A 227 -4.46 -10.14 2.35
CA ILE A 227 -4.15 -8.74 2.69
C ILE A 227 -4.66 -8.38 4.09
N LYS A 228 -5.87 -8.77 4.47
CA LYS A 228 -6.41 -8.52 5.82
C LYS A 228 -5.48 -9.01 6.93
N ASN A 229 -4.76 -10.09 6.70
CA ASN A 229 -3.83 -10.68 7.65
C ASN A 229 -2.47 -9.94 7.73
N ILE A 230 -2.29 -8.82 7.03
CA ILE A 230 -1.10 -7.98 7.14
C ILE A 230 -1.20 -7.09 8.38
N GLY A 231 -0.35 -7.34 9.37
CA GLY A 231 -0.35 -6.57 10.62
C GLY A 231 -1.66 -6.72 11.40
N SER A 232 -1.91 -5.78 12.30
CA SER A 232 -3.16 -5.76 13.10
C SER A 232 -4.32 -5.05 12.39
N SER A 233 -4.04 -3.95 11.67
CA SER A 233 -5.02 -3.18 10.91
C SER A 233 -4.49 -2.73 9.54
N SER A 234 -3.19 -2.80 9.31
CA SER A 234 -2.52 -2.28 8.10
C SER A 234 -3.14 -2.81 6.82
N GLY A 235 -3.39 -4.13 6.75
CA GLY A 235 -4.03 -4.73 5.59
C GLY A 235 -5.45 -4.23 5.36
N CYS A 236 -6.21 -4.01 6.42
CA CYS A 236 -7.57 -3.48 6.34
C CYS A 236 -7.59 -2.01 5.94
N ASP A 237 -6.63 -1.21 6.43
CA ASP A 237 -6.43 0.18 6.00
C ASP A 237 -6.07 0.25 4.50
N MET A 238 -5.18 -0.63 4.02
CA MET A 238 -4.85 -0.76 2.59
C MET A 238 -6.07 -1.13 1.76
N LEU A 239 -6.84 -2.13 2.17
CA LEU A 239 -8.08 -2.55 1.49
C LEU A 239 -9.10 -1.41 1.43
N TYR A 240 -9.23 -0.63 2.50
CA TYR A 240 -10.12 0.54 2.52
C TYR A 240 -9.68 1.58 1.48
N GLY A 241 -8.37 1.80 1.33
CA GLY A 241 -7.80 2.64 0.27
C GLY A 241 -8.05 2.09 -1.14
N MET A 242 -7.89 0.78 -1.33
CA MET A 242 -8.19 0.12 -2.61
C MET A 242 -9.67 0.25 -3.00
N ALA A 243 -10.59 0.10 -2.04
CA ALA A 243 -12.03 0.29 -2.27
C ALA A 243 -12.34 1.71 -2.75
N ASP A 244 -11.75 2.73 -2.11
CA ASP A 244 -11.90 4.11 -2.57
C ASP A 244 -11.34 4.36 -3.97
N ALA A 245 -10.22 3.73 -4.29
CA ALA A 245 -9.65 3.81 -5.64
C ALA A 245 -10.56 3.16 -6.68
N CYS A 246 -11.18 2.01 -6.37
CA CYS A 246 -12.20 1.39 -7.23
C CYS A 246 -13.40 2.33 -7.45
N ALA A 247 -13.91 2.95 -6.37
CA ALA A 247 -15.02 3.89 -6.45
C ALA A 247 -14.71 5.13 -7.30
N LEU A 248 -13.45 5.63 -7.24
CA LEU A 248 -12.97 6.73 -8.09
C LEU A 248 -12.85 6.29 -9.56
N SER A 249 -12.33 5.08 -9.81
CA SER A 249 -12.13 4.52 -11.15
C SER A 249 -13.44 4.31 -11.89
N HIS A 250 -14.48 3.81 -11.20
CA HIS A 250 -15.83 3.65 -11.75
C HIS A 250 -16.39 4.98 -12.27
N ARG A 251 -16.25 6.05 -11.50
CA ARG A 251 -16.78 7.38 -11.86
C ARG A 251 -16.00 8.05 -12.98
N SER A 252 -14.70 7.78 -13.09
CA SER A 252 -13.86 8.35 -14.15
C SER A 252 -14.09 7.68 -15.50
N GLY A 253 -14.53 6.43 -15.55
CA GLY A 253 -14.88 5.71 -16.78
C GLY A 253 -16.21 6.13 -17.41
N GLY A 254 -17.12 6.74 -16.64
CA GLY A 254 -18.44 7.18 -17.14
C GLY A 254 -18.46 8.54 -17.85
N ASN A 255 -17.36 9.28 -17.89
CA ASN A 255 -17.30 10.64 -18.46
C ASN A 255 -16.71 10.72 -19.88
N TYR A 256 -16.53 9.61 -20.58
CA TYR A 256 -16.22 9.60 -22.02
C TYR A 256 -17.46 9.28 -22.86
N VAL A 257 -18.53 10.02 -22.67
CA VAL A 257 -19.54 10.18 -23.73
C VAL A 257 -19.21 11.52 -24.40
N ASP A 258 -18.64 11.42 -25.60
CA ASP A 258 -18.43 12.50 -26.54
C ASP A 258 -19.68 13.41 -26.62
N GLN A 259 -19.54 14.65 -26.18
CA GLN A 259 -20.46 15.73 -26.51
C GLN A 259 -19.97 16.51 -27.76
N ASP A 260 -19.44 15.82 -28.75
CA ASP A 260 -19.16 16.40 -30.07
C ASP A 260 -19.82 15.56 -31.15
N SER A 261 -21.16 15.60 -31.19
CA SER A 261 -21.96 15.21 -32.35
C SER A 261 -23.31 15.96 -32.29
N CYS A 262 -23.29 17.23 -32.64
CA CYS A 262 -24.39 17.94 -33.26
C CYS A 262 -23.84 19.18 -33.98
#